data_4ce6ac46d9e39f25ff97868c05e49600
#
_entry.id   4ce6ac46d9e39f25ff97868c05e49600
#
_cell.length_a   1.000
_cell.length_b   1.000
_cell.length_c   1.000
_cell.angle_alpha   90.00
_cell.angle_beta   90.00
_cell.angle_gamma   90.00
#
_symmetry.space_group_name_H-M   'P 1'
#
loop_
_entity.id
_entity.type
_entity.pdbx_description
1 polymer ?
#
loop_
_entity_poly.entity_id
_entity_poly.type
_entity_poly.pdbx_seq_one_letter_code
_entity_poly.pdbx_strand_id
1 'polypeptide(L)'
;MLDFEPFSLSALKKALPYIKKNPSRCSDLSAGYLYLWCEGADIRFCVWNGTFAVRQIIGEQPAFSYPVGADPDGMIDRLKEYAYENHLPLRFFAVDGETLEKIRADKRLRPAMWAYDRKWSDYVYSFEEAADFRGKKYSGQRNHVNKFKKLYGEPDIRFLTPNDRESVEKLLGEYGAEHPDGDKLERLETERTKELFGVCGDLGLYAAGLFIDGKLAAFSIGEVVSETLIIHTEKALLRYEGIYPTMYSGFVRLISERVNRPLAYVNREDDSGDPGLRTSKTQYHPLCLAHKYLVHVGSPAAKLGETPSLSFGGVVLTGIKERDKQAYLKLNTDTENNRFWGYDYREDLSITGRPDENTFYDSVLYDMRAGDSVNFAVRLSEDGEMIGEAILWNFTFDGAAELGCRILPEYQGKGRGKAAFRAAAEFASRVLSLKVWARCCRENTPSRRMIAAGGFTPLCEDGKYYYFGYGGNAGAERALCGASCGR
;
A
#
# COMPACT_ATOMS: atom_id res chain seq x y z
N MET A 1 11.05 -18.46 -17.56
CA MET A 1 10.25 -18.12 -16.37
C MET A 1 10.90 -16.91 -15.68
N LEU A 2 10.13 -15.95 -15.15
CA LEU A 2 10.69 -14.86 -14.36
C LEU A 2 11.14 -15.40 -13.00
N ASP A 3 12.32 -14.96 -12.55
CA ASP A 3 12.85 -15.27 -11.22
C ASP A 3 12.85 -14.01 -10.35
N PHE A 4 12.10 -14.02 -9.27
CA PHE A 4 11.96 -12.92 -8.33
C PHE A 4 12.85 -13.16 -7.11
N GLU A 5 14.08 -12.60 -7.14
CA GLU A 5 15.04 -12.63 -6.03
C GLU A 5 14.46 -11.92 -4.80
N PRO A 6 14.47 -12.53 -3.60
CA PRO A 6 14.02 -11.88 -2.37
C PRO A 6 14.82 -10.60 -2.06
N PHE A 7 14.18 -9.67 -1.33
CA PHE A 7 14.84 -8.44 -0.89
C PHE A 7 16.16 -8.76 -0.15
N SER A 8 17.19 -8.07 -0.57
CA SER A 8 18.46 -7.96 0.14
C SER A 8 19.15 -6.66 -0.30
N LEU A 9 20.08 -6.13 0.50
CA LEU A 9 20.86 -4.97 0.10
C LEU A 9 21.62 -5.22 -1.21
N SER A 10 22.09 -6.44 -1.46
CA SER A 10 22.75 -6.83 -2.71
C SER A 10 21.79 -6.79 -3.89
N ALA A 11 20.57 -7.33 -3.73
CA ALA A 11 19.56 -7.30 -4.76
C ALA A 11 19.12 -5.86 -5.09
N LEU A 12 18.91 -5.04 -4.06
CA LEU A 12 18.57 -3.63 -4.22
C LEU A 12 19.69 -2.85 -4.94
N LYS A 13 20.96 -3.11 -4.63
CA LYS A 13 22.10 -2.53 -5.35
C LYS A 13 22.10 -2.87 -6.84
N LYS A 14 21.74 -4.09 -7.22
CA LYS A 14 21.59 -4.49 -8.63
C LYS A 14 20.44 -3.73 -9.32
N ALA A 15 19.41 -3.34 -8.58
CA ALA A 15 18.25 -2.58 -9.07
C ALA A 15 18.52 -1.08 -9.28
N LEU A 16 19.51 -0.49 -8.59
CA LEU A 16 19.78 0.95 -8.62
C LEU A 16 19.89 1.56 -10.01
N PRO A 17 20.53 0.92 -11.03
CA PRO A 17 20.63 1.50 -12.38
C PRO A 17 19.28 1.70 -13.06
N TYR A 18 18.27 0.89 -12.70
CA TYR A 18 16.89 0.98 -13.20
C TYR A 18 16.09 1.99 -12.39
N ILE A 19 16.17 1.92 -11.06
CA ILE A 19 15.48 2.84 -10.14
C ILE A 19 15.85 4.29 -10.47
N LYS A 20 17.15 4.61 -10.61
CA LYS A 20 17.62 5.98 -10.89
C LYS A 20 17.17 6.54 -12.22
N LYS A 21 16.74 5.69 -13.16
CA LYS A 21 16.22 6.08 -14.48
C LYS A 21 14.70 6.07 -14.56
N ASN A 22 14.02 5.66 -13.48
CA ASN A 22 12.56 5.66 -13.44
C ASN A 22 12.03 7.09 -13.65
N PRO A 23 11.20 7.35 -14.67
CA PRO A 23 10.65 8.68 -14.91
C PRO A 23 9.53 9.06 -13.96
N SER A 24 8.95 8.08 -13.26
CA SER A 24 7.87 8.32 -12.28
C SER A 24 8.34 9.22 -11.16
N ARG A 25 7.45 10.11 -10.73
CA ARG A 25 7.66 10.97 -9.55
C ARG A 25 7.18 10.35 -8.25
N CYS A 26 6.57 9.16 -8.30
CA CYS A 26 6.15 8.43 -7.11
C CYS A 26 7.36 7.84 -6.37
N SER A 27 7.31 7.87 -5.05
CA SER A 27 8.41 7.43 -4.17
C SER A 27 8.59 5.93 -4.08
N ASP A 28 7.55 5.14 -4.32
CA ASP A 28 7.48 3.69 -4.02
C ASP A 28 8.52 2.82 -4.72
N LEU A 29 9.05 3.28 -5.86
CA LEU A 29 10.12 2.57 -6.58
C LEU A 29 11.48 3.23 -6.41
N SER A 30 11.67 4.03 -5.38
CA SER A 30 12.97 4.58 -4.98
C SER A 30 13.71 3.64 -4.03
N ALA A 31 15.03 3.74 -3.97
CA ALA A 31 15.84 2.82 -3.18
C ALA A 31 15.61 3.00 -1.66
N GLY A 32 15.46 4.24 -1.21
CA GLY A 32 15.17 4.54 0.18
C GLY A 32 13.81 4.02 0.62
N TYR A 33 12.76 4.22 -0.19
CA TYR A 33 11.42 3.71 0.10
C TYR A 33 11.41 2.17 0.17
N LEU A 34 11.97 1.49 -0.85
CA LEU A 34 12.05 0.03 -0.87
C LEU A 34 12.82 -0.54 0.31
N TYR A 35 13.84 0.18 0.82
CA TYR A 35 14.57 -0.24 2.00
C TYR A 35 13.79 -0.02 3.29
N LEU A 36 13.16 1.15 3.45
CA LEU A 36 12.38 1.49 4.66
C LEU A 36 11.22 0.52 4.88
N TRP A 37 10.54 0.11 3.81
CA TRP A 37 9.28 -0.65 3.88
C TRP A 37 9.42 -2.12 3.48
N CYS A 38 10.65 -2.67 3.44
CA CYS A 38 10.88 -4.06 3.01
C CYS A 38 10.30 -5.11 3.96
N GLU A 39 10.13 -4.80 5.24
CA GLU A 39 9.55 -5.72 6.21
C GLU A 39 8.02 -5.82 6.05
N GLY A 40 7.51 -7.04 6.02
CA GLY A 40 6.08 -7.32 5.88
C GLY A 40 5.54 -7.23 4.45
N ALA A 41 6.25 -6.63 3.51
CA ALA A 41 5.80 -6.47 2.12
C ALA A 41 6.27 -7.58 1.16
N ASP A 42 7.06 -8.54 1.60
CA ASP A 42 7.69 -9.61 0.76
C ASP A 42 8.21 -9.04 -0.58
N ILE A 43 9.04 -7.99 -0.48
CA ILE A 43 9.60 -7.33 -1.68
C ILE A 43 10.57 -8.27 -2.36
N ARG A 44 10.39 -8.44 -3.67
CA ARG A 44 11.25 -9.24 -4.54
C ARG A 44 11.56 -8.48 -5.82
N PHE A 45 12.72 -8.73 -6.38
CA PHE A 45 13.23 -8.07 -7.57
C PHE A 45 13.41 -9.04 -8.72
N CYS A 46 13.08 -8.61 -9.94
CA CYS A 46 13.36 -9.34 -11.16
C CYS A 46 14.01 -8.42 -12.19
N VAL A 47 15.09 -8.89 -12.79
CA VAL A 47 15.68 -8.27 -13.99
C VAL A 47 15.64 -9.28 -15.11
N TRP A 48 14.95 -8.95 -16.19
CA TRP A 48 14.84 -9.78 -17.38
C TRP A 48 15.06 -8.92 -18.63
N ASN A 49 15.93 -9.35 -19.54
CA ASN A 49 16.22 -8.66 -20.79
C ASN A 49 16.49 -7.14 -20.61
N GLY A 50 17.27 -6.77 -19.59
CA GLY A 50 17.58 -5.36 -19.30
C GLY A 50 16.39 -4.55 -18.79
N THR A 51 15.35 -5.20 -18.32
CA THR A 51 14.15 -4.59 -17.76
C THR A 51 13.92 -5.09 -16.34
N PHE A 52 13.54 -4.19 -15.46
CA PHE A 52 13.38 -4.38 -14.03
C PHE A 52 11.90 -4.31 -13.61
N ALA A 53 11.51 -5.19 -12.71
CA ALA A 53 10.22 -5.13 -12.03
C ALA A 53 10.38 -5.54 -10.55
N VAL A 54 9.56 -4.94 -9.70
CA VAL A 54 9.39 -5.28 -8.29
C VAL A 54 8.09 -6.07 -8.14
N ARG A 55 8.12 -7.10 -7.30
CA ARG A 55 6.92 -7.75 -6.77
C ARG A 55 6.86 -7.47 -5.27
N GLN A 56 5.70 -7.09 -4.76
CA GLN A 56 5.46 -6.95 -3.31
C GLN A 56 4.05 -7.38 -2.95
N ILE A 57 3.79 -7.59 -1.67
CA ILE A 57 2.44 -7.84 -1.15
C ILE A 57 1.78 -6.50 -0.85
N ILE A 58 0.58 -6.30 -1.39
CA ILE A 58 -0.31 -5.17 -1.08
C ILE A 58 -1.65 -5.74 -0.65
N GLY A 59 -2.05 -5.45 0.59
CA GLY A 59 -3.08 -6.20 1.26
C GLY A 59 -2.60 -7.64 1.48
N GLU A 60 -3.36 -8.63 1.04
CA GLU A 60 -2.98 -10.05 1.15
C GLU A 60 -2.42 -10.62 -0.16
N GLN A 61 -2.27 -9.81 -1.21
CA GLN A 61 -1.96 -10.30 -2.55
C GLN A 61 -0.72 -9.65 -3.17
N PRO A 62 0.01 -10.40 -4.05
CA PRO A 62 1.11 -9.84 -4.80
C PRO A 62 0.64 -8.79 -5.81
N ALA A 63 1.46 -7.76 -5.96
CA ALA A 63 1.37 -6.77 -7.03
C ALA A 63 2.77 -6.52 -7.59
N PHE A 64 2.84 -6.08 -8.85
CA PHE A 64 4.07 -5.82 -9.56
C PHE A 64 4.22 -4.32 -9.82
N SER A 65 5.45 -3.82 -9.86
CA SER A 65 5.67 -2.50 -10.45
C SER A 65 5.46 -2.56 -11.97
N TYR A 66 5.08 -1.45 -12.57
CA TYR A 66 5.18 -1.35 -14.03
C TYR A 66 6.66 -1.48 -14.44
N PRO A 67 6.99 -2.27 -15.47
CA PRO A 67 8.38 -2.55 -15.84
C PRO A 67 9.15 -1.32 -16.29
N VAL A 68 10.43 -1.21 -15.86
CA VAL A 68 11.34 -0.11 -16.22
C VAL A 68 12.59 -0.68 -16.87
N GLY A 69 12.89 -0.29 -18.10
CA GLY A 69 14.12 -0.75 -18.78
C GLY A 69 14.02 -0.79 -20.29
N ALA A 70 14.75 -1.73 -20.92
CA ALA A 70 14.92 -1.82 -22.36
C ALA A 70 13.72 -2.42 -23.10
N ASP A 71 12.97 -3.33 -22.44
CA ASP A 71 11.87 -4.09 -23.03
C ASP A 71 10.68 -4.22 -22.06
N PRO A 72 9.99 -3.13 -21.73
CA PRO A 72 8.83 -3.17 -20.85
C PRO A 72 7.69 -4.04 -21.38
N ASP A 73 7.46 -4.03 -22.69
CA ASP A 73 6.39 -4.80 -23.34
C ASP A 73 6.62 -6.31 -23.23
N GLY A 74 7.83 -6.77 -23.51
CA GLY A 74 8.21 -8.17 -23.35
C GLY A 74 8.13 -8.61 -21.90
N MET A 75 8.52 -7.75 -20.95
CA MET A 75 8.39 -8.03 -19.51
C MET A 75 6.92 -8.15 -19.09
N ILE A 76 6.01 -7.32 -19.61
CA ILE A 76 4.57 -7.41 -19.35
C ILE A 76 4.02 -8.76 -19.80
N ASP A 77 4.39 -9.24 -21.00
CA ASP A 77 3.94 -10.55 -21.47
C ASP A 77 4.46 -11.67 -20.57
N ARG A 78 5.68 -11.58 -20.08
CA ARG A 78 6.23 -12.53 -19.09
C ARG A 78 5.56 -12.45 -17.72
N LEU A 79 5.16 -11.26 -17.28
CA LEU A 79 4.40 -11.10 -16.03
C LEU A 79 3.00 -11.73 -16.13
N LYS A 80 2.36 -11.66 -17.31
CA LYS A 80 1.08 -12.35 -17.57
C LYS A 80 1.24 -13.87 -17.48
N GLU A 81 2.25 -14.42 -18.14
CA GLU A 81 2.59 -15.85 -18.06
C GLU A 81 2.87 -16.26 -16.60
N TYR A 82 3.71 -15.47 -15.91
CA TYR A 82 4.06 -15.73 -14.51
C TYR A 82 2.84 -15.69 -13.58
N ALA A 83 1.96 -14.70 -13.73
CA ALA A 83 0.73 -14.61 -12.94
C ALA A 83 -0.20 -15.80 -13.20
N TYR A 84 -0.36 -16.22 -14.46
CA TYR A 84 -1.18 -17.35 -14.84
C TYR A 84 -0.65 -18.68 -14.27
N GLU A 85 0.65 -18.94 -14.45
CA GLU A 85 1.29 -20.20 -14.02
C GLU A 85 1.39 -20.35 -12.49
N ASN A 86 1.48 -19.23 -11.78
CA ASN A 86 1.58 -19.21 -10.31
C ASN A 86 0.25 -18.92 -9.61
N HIS A 87 -0.86 -18.87 -10.35
CA HIS A 87 -2.19 -18.57 -9.81
C HIS A 87 -2.26 -17.28 -9.00
N LEU A 88 -1.63 -16.23 -9.53
CA LEU A 88 -1.56 -14.91 -8.92
C LEU A 88 -2.47 -13.91 -9.65
N PRO A 89 -2.88 -12.80 -9.01
CA PRO A 89 -3.46 -11.68 -9.73
C PRO A 89 -2.41 -10.99 -10.61
N LEU A 90 -2.84 -10.36 -11.69
CA LEU A 90 -2.00 -9.43 -12.43
C LEU A 90 -2.35 -8.01 -12.00
N ARG A 91 -1.66 -7.52 -10.99
CA ARG A 91 -1.86 -6.19 -10.41
C ARG A 91 -0.60 -5.36 -10.56
N PHE A 92 -0.75 -4.08 -10.92
CA PHE A 92 0.35 -3.12 -10.94
C PHE A 92 0.14 -2.08 -9.83
N PHE A 93 1.16 -1.86 -9.01
CA PHE A 93 1.13 -0.87 -7.93
C PHE A 93 1.96 0.38 -8.28
N ALA A 94 1.76 1.45 -7.53
CA ALA A 94 2.45 2.73 -7.67
C ALA A 94 2.45 3.26 -9.13
N VAL A 95 1.37 2.94 -9.85
CA VAL A 95 1.19 3.39 -11.23
C VAL A 95 0.87 4.88 -11.23
N ASP A 96 1.69 5.69 -11.87
CA ASP A 96 1.40 7.11 -12.05
C ASP A 96 0.40 7.36 -13.21
N GLY A 97 -0.06 8.60 -13.34
CA GLY A 97 -1.07 8.93 -14.35
C GLY A 97 -0.63 8.67 -15.79
N GLU A 98 0.65 8.90 -16.14
CA GLU A 98 1.17 8.66 -17.49
C GLU A 98 1.23 7.16 -17.79
N THR A 99 1.69 6.38 -16.83
CA THR A 99 1.75 4.91 -16.94
C THR A 99 0.34 4.32 -16.97
N LEU A 100 -0.62 4.86 -16.21
CA LEU A 100 -2.03 4.45 -16.28
C LEU A 100 -2.60 4.62 -17.70
N GLU A 101 -2.33 5.76 -18.36
CA GLU A 101 -2.78 5.96 -19.73
C GLU A 101 -2.15 4.96 -20.72
N LYS A 102 -0.88 4.58 -20.52
CA LYS A 102 -0.24 3.50 -21.30
C LYS A 102 -0.94 2.17 -21.11
N ILE A 103 -1.23 1.79 -19.86
CA ILE A 103 -1.97 0.56 -19.53
C ILE A 103 -3.36 0.59 -20.16
N ARG A 104 -4.08 1.71 -20.08
CA ARG A 104 -5.41 1.89 -20.68
C ARG A 104 -5.40 1.81 -22.20
N ALA A 105 -4.35 2.23 -22.84
CA ALA A 105 -4.19 2.15 -24.30
C ALA A 105 -3.85 0.73 -24.77
N ASP A 106 -3.17 -0.08 -23.94
CA ASP A 106 -2.72 -1.42 -24.31
C ASP A 106 -3.87 -2.43 -24.28
N LYS A 107 -4.23 -2.94 -25.47
CA LYS A 107 -5.30 -3.95 -25.59
C LYS A 107 -4.98 -5.27 -24.89
N ARG A 108 -3.70 -5.60 -24.68
CA ARG A 108 -3.26 -6.84 -23.99
C ARG A 108 -3.58 -6.83 -22.50
N LEU A 109 -3.79 -5.63 -21.93
CA LEU A 109 -4.06 -5.39 -20.53
C LEU A 109 -5.54 -5.08 -20.25
N ARG A 110 -6.43 -5.42 -21.16
CA ARG A 110 -7.88 -5.23 -20.98
C ARG A 110 -8.60 -6.54 -20.65
N PRO A 111 -9.68 -6.49 -19.83
CA PRO A 111 -10.13 -5.34 -19.07
C PRO A 111 -9.17 -5.00 -17.92
N ALA A 112 -9.13 -3.73 -17.50
CA ALA A 112 -8.41 -3.30 -16.32
C ALA A 112 -9.31 -2.40 -15.46
N MET A 113 -9.20 -2.56 -14.15
CA MET A 113 -9.79 -1.67 -13.14
C MET A 113 -8.69 -0.97 -12.38
N TRP A 114 -8.95 0.22 -11.85
CA TRP A 114 -7.96 0.98 -11.11
C TRP A 114 -8.60 1.89 -10.08
N ALA A 115 -7.87 2.08 -8.98
CA ALA A 115 -8.20 3.07 -7.96
C ALA A 115 -6.92 3.69 -7.41
N TYR A 116 -7.05 4.85 -6.78
CA TYR A 116 -6.03 5.42 -5.91
C TYR A 116 -6.68 5.85 -4.60
N ASP A 117 -5.91 5.79 -3.53
CA ASP A 117 -6.29 6.42 -2.26
C ASP A 117 -5.46 7.70 -2.09
N ARG A 118 -6.16 8.81 -1.82
CA ARG A 118 -5.52 10.11 -1.67
C ARG A 118 -4.47 10.12 -0.54
N LYS A 119 -4.67 9.34 0.52
CA LYS A 119 -3.74 9.28 1.65
C LYS A 119 -2.34 8.79 1.28
N TRP A 120 -2.23 8.01 0.20
CA TRP A 120 -0.98 7.48 -0.34
C TRP A 120 -0.43 8.31 -1.51
N SER A 121 -1.02 9.45 -1.84
CA SER A 121 -0.53 10.30 -2.94
C SER A 121 0.61 11.20 -2.47
N ASP A 122 1.72 11.19 -3.22
CA ASP A 122 2.91 11.97 -2.87
C ASP A 122 2.74 13.46 -3.11
N TYR A 123 3.26 14.25 -2.19
CA TYR A 123 3.32 15.70 -2.32
C TYR A 123 4.55 16.12 -3.12
N VAL A 124 4.32 16.71 -4.30
CA VAL A 124 5.37 17.16 -5.22
C VAL A 124 5.45 18.67 -5.25
N TYR A 125 6.64 19.22 -5.04
CA TYR A 125 6.93 20.65 -4.98
C TYR A 125 7.91 21.07 -6.08
N SER A 126 7.97 22.38 -6.38
CA SER A 126 9.01 22.95 -7.22
C SER A 126 10.35 22.92 -6.48
N PHE A 127 11.38 22.35 -7.12
CA PHE A 127 12.72 22.31 -6.55
C PHE A 127 13.29 23.74 -6.36
N GLU A 128 13.10 24.62 -7.34
CA GLU A 128 13.57 26.02 -7.28
C GLU A 128 12.89 26.80 -6.16
N GLU A 129 11.55 26.67 -6.03
CA GLU A 129 10.83 27.38 -4.97
C GLU A 129 11.18 26.85 -3.57
N ALA A 130 11.42 25.53 -3.44
CA ALA A 130 11.75 24.89 -2.17
C ALA A 130 13.12 25.32 -1.62
N ALA A 131 14.10 25.56 -2.49
CA ALA A 131 15.44 25.99 -2.08
C ALA A 131 15.43 27.32 -1.32
N ASP A 132 14.65 28.32 -1.78
CA ASP A 132 14.69 29.68 -1.27
C ASP A 132 13.33 30.18 -0.76
N PHE A 133 12.29 29.35 -0.81
CA PHE A 133 10.91 29.73 -0.52
C PHE A 133 10.47 30.98 -1.30
N ARG A 134 10.72 31.00 -2.61
CA ARG A 134 10.42 32.13 -3.47
C ARG A 134 8.93 32.42 -3.57
N GLY A 135 8.60 33.70 -3.66
CA GLY A 135 7.23 34.18 -3.86
C GLY A 135 6.46 34.49 -2.59
N LYS A 136 5.35 35.20 -2.75
CA LYS A 136 4.53 35.70 -1.64
C LYS A 136 3.89 34.59 -0.83
N LYS A 137 3.52 33.46 -1.49
CA LYS A 137 2.89 32.32 -0.84
C LYS A 137 3.75 31.70 0.28
N TYR A 138 5.08 31.80 0.18
CA TYR A 138 6.04 31.26 1.15
C TYR A 138 6.48 32.26 2.24
N SER A 139 5.75 33.36 2.43
CA SER A 139 6.12 34.36 3.46
C SER A 139 6.16 33.74 4.87
N GLY A 140 5.28 32.81 5.17
CA GLY A 140 5.27 32.09 6.45
C GLY A 140 6.56 31.28 6.66
N GLN A 141 6.96 30.47 5.68
CA GLN A 141 8.18 29.65 5.75
C GLN A 141 9.42 30.54 5.89
N ARG A 142 9.53 31.63 5.13
CA ARG A 142 10.64 32.58 5.29
C ARG A 142 10.65 33.21 6.68
N ASN A 143 9.49 33.55 7.25
CA ASN A 143 9.42 34.07 8.61
C ASN A 143 9.94 33.06 9.64
N HIS A 144 9.61 31.79 9.49
CA HIS A 144 10.14 30.73 10.35
C HIS A 144 11.66 30.57 10.21
N VAL A 145 12.21 30.58 8.98
CA VAL A 145 13.66 30.55 8.75
C VAL A 145 14.34 31.77 9.33
N ASN A 146 13.77 32.99 9.16
CA ASN A 146 14.32 34.20 9.73
C ASN A 146 14.27 34.21 11.27
N LYS A 147 13.21 33.65 11.84
CA LYS A 147 13.10 33.46 13.31
C LYS A 147 14.16 32.49 13.82
N PHE A 148 14.37 31.37 13.12
CA PHE A 148 15.46 30.42 13.43
C PHE A 148 16.79 31.15 13.46
N LYS A 149 17.14 31.88 12.39
CA LYS A 149 18.41 32.63 12.30
C LYS A 149 18.58 33.64 13.43
N LYS A 150 17.52 34.30 13.80
CA LYS A 150 17.54 35.27 14.89
C LYS A 150 17.81 34.62 16.26
N LEU A 151 17.29 33.43 16.49
CA LEU A 151 17.39 32.74 17.78
C LEU A 151 18.68 31.91 17.91
N TYR A 152 19.13 31.28 16.82
CA TYR A 152 20.19 30.28 16.86
C TYR A 152 21.39 30.60 15.95
N GLY A 153 21.36 31.71 15.23
CA GLY A 153 22.42 32.09 14.29
C GLY A 153 22.22 31.51 12.88
N GLU A 154 23.21 31.70 12.01
CA GLU A 154 23.17 31.13 10.66
C GLU A 154 23.19 29.59 10.77
N PRO A 155 22.32 28.90 9.99
CA PRO A 155 22.19 27.44 10.08
C PRO A 155 23.45 26.73 9.59
N ASP A 156 24.07 25.92 10.45
CA ASP A 156 25.13 24.98 10.08
C ASP A 156 24.50 23.70 9.53
N ILE A 157 24.35 23.62 8.20
CA ILE A 157 23.76 22.47 7.51
C ILE A 157 24.83 21.84 6.64
N ARG A 158 25.11 20.54 6.86
CA ARG A 158 26.15 19.80 6.13
C ARG A 158 25.76 18.36 5.89
N PHE A 159 26.38 17.72 4.90
CA PHE A 159 26.22 16.29 4.69
C PHE A 159 26.72 15.51 5.91
N LEU A 160 25.96 14.50 6.29
CA LEU A 160 26.30 13.53 7.31
C LEU A 160 27.14 12.40 6.70
N THR A 161 28.01 11.85 7.53
CA THR A 161 28.90 10.74 7.21
C THR A 161 28.62 9.56 8.15
N PRO A 162 29.14 8.37 7.91
CA PRO A 162 29.04 7.26 8.87
C PRO A 162 29.53 7.58 10.28
N ASN A 163 30.44 8.57 10.43
CA ASN A 163 30.93 9.01 11.75
C ASN A 163 29.87 9.77 12.56
N ASP A 164 28.81 10.28 11.92
CA ASP A 164 27.72 11.00 12.58
C ASP A 164 26.64 10.06 13.11
N ARG A 165 26.80 8.73 13.01
CA ARG A 165 25.82 7.72 13.39
C ARG A 165 25.31 7.88 14.83
N GLU A 166 26.23 8.05 15.80
CA GLU A 166 25.87 8.24 17.20
C GLU A 166 24.99 9.49 17.40
N SER A 167 25.30 10.58 16.67
CA SER A 167 24.51 11.80 16.71
C SER A 167 23.09 11.61 16.14
N VAL A 168 22.96 10.83 15.06
CA VAL A 168 21.67 10.49 14.46
C VAL A 168 20.83 9.61 15.40
N GLU A 169 21.42 8.55 15.96
CA GLU A 169 20.76 7.67 16.91
C GLU A 169 20.28 8.42 18.15
N LYS A 170 21.13 9.34 18.67
CA LYS A 170 20.77 10.21 19.79
C LYS A 170 19.60 11.12 19.46
N LEU A 171 19.63 11.79 18.29
CA LEU A 171 18.52 12.65 17.84
C LEU A 171 17.21 11.86 17.72
N LEU A 172 17.25 10.66 17.13
CA LEU A 172 16.07 9.80 17.00
C LEU A 172 15.50 9.38 18.37
N GLY A 173 16.37 9.13 19.35
CA GLY A 173 15.94 8.89 20.74
C GLY A 173 15.26 10.11 21.36
N GLU A 174 15.82 11.32 21.17
CA GLU A 174 15.22 12.56 21.66
C GLU A 174 13.92 12.89 20.93
N TYR A 175 13.86 12.64 19.61
CA TYR A 175 12.65 12.79 18.79
C TYR A 175 11.52 11.90 19.31
N GLY A 176 11.79 10.60 19.55
CA GLY A 176 10.80 9.69 20.12
C GLY A 176 10.31 10.12 21.51
N ALA A 177 11.17 10.73 22.32
CA ALA A 177 10.76 11.28 23.64
C ALA A 177 9.88 12.53 23.52
N GLU A 178 10.02 13.35 22.47
CA GLU A 178 9.13 14.48 22.16
C GLU A 178 7.79 14.02 21.53
N HIS A 179 7.70 12.76 21.05
CA HIS A 179 6.51 12.17 20.41
C HIS A 179 6.09 10.87 21.10
N PRO A 180 5.69 10.90 22.39
CA PRO A 180 5.38 9.68 23.16
C PRO A 180 4.14 8.95 22.63
N ASP A 181 3.22 9.69 22.00
CA ASP A 181 1.96 9.17 21.44
C ASP A 181 2.08 8.74 19.97
N GLY A 182 3.30 8.66 19.44
CA GLY A 182 3.56 8.21 18.07
C GLY A 182 2.95 6.84 17.80
N ASP A 183 2.31 6.69 16.63
CA ASP A 183 1.67 5.44 16.24
C ASP A 183 2.68 4.33 15.88
N LYS A 184 2.18 3.15 15.53
CA LYS A 184 3.02 2.01 15.16
C LYS A 184 3.86 2.29 13.92
N LEU A 185 3.29 3.00 12.93
CA LEU A 185 3.96 3.33 11.68
C LEU A 185 5.15 4.28 11.91
N GLU A 186 4.94 5.32 12.73
CA GLU A 186 5.99 6.29 13.06
C GLU A 186 7.16 5.63 13.84
N ARG A 187 6.84 4.70 14.74
CA ARG A 187 7.86 3.95 15.48
C ARG A 187 8.67 3.04 14.56
N LEU A 188 7.99 2.32 13.66
CA LEU A 188 8.64 1.48 12.66
C LEU A 188 9.54 2.31 11.74
N GLU A 189 9.03 3.43 11.21
CA GLU A 189 9.79 4.37 10.38
C GLU A 189 11.06 4.86 11.12
N THR A 190 10.91 5.20 12.40
CA THR A 190 12.04 5.68 13.22
C THR A 190 13.15 4.63 13.37
N GLU A 191 12.78 3.36 13.63
CA GLU A 191 13.75 2.27 13.72
C GLU A 191 14.41 1.99 12.35
N ARG A 192 13.60 1.93 11.28
CA ARG A 192 14.12 1.71 9.93
C ARG A 192 14.99 2.85 9.43
N THR A 193 14.74 4.08 9.88
CA THR A 193 15.59 5.24 9.57
C THR A 193 17.01 5.09 10.10
N LYS A 194 17.22 4.48 11.27
CA LYS A 194 18.56 4.19 11.81
C LYS A 194 19.33 3.24 10.87
N GLU A 195 18.62 2.21 10.37
CA GLU A 195 19.22 1.24 9.46
C GLU A 195 19.50 1.85 8.09
N LEU A 196 18.55 2.63 7.55
CA LEU A 196 18.70 3.34 6.28
C LEU A 196 19.91 4.27 6.31
N PHE A 197 20.12 5.01 7.41
CA PHE A 197 21.30 5.86 7.57
C PHE A 197 22.60 5.06 7.42
N GLY A 198 22.64 3.86 7.97
CA GLY A 198 23.80 2.97 7.88
C GLY A 198 24.17 2.53 6.47
N VAL A 199 23.20 2.52 5.55
CA VAL A 199 23.38 2.06 4.15
C VAL A 199 23.23 3.18 3.12
N CYS A 200 23.09 4.46 3.54
CA CYS A 200 22.94 5.59 2.62
C CYS A 200 23.98 5.63 1.52
N GLY A 201 25.27 5.43 1.88
CA GLY A 201 26.36 5.43 0.91
C GLY A 201 26.25 4.29 -0.10
N ASP A 202 25.83 3.11 0.34
CA ASP A 202 25.65 1.93 -0.49
C ASP A 202 24.51 2.08 -1.52
N LEU A 203 23.47 2.80 -1.16
CA LEU A 203 22.30 3.06 -2.00
C LEU A 203 22.38 4.36 -2.79
N GLY A 204 23.43 5.16 -2.56
CA GLY A 204 23.61 6.47 -3.19
C GLY A 204 22.57 7.48 -2.76
N LEU A 205 22.16 7.41 -1.48
CA LEU A 205 21.32 8.39 -0.82
C LEU A 205 22.18 9.51 -0.22
N TYR A 206 21.55 10.64 0.02
CA TYR A 206 22.14 11.80 0.67
C TYR A 206 21.52 11.95 2.06
N ALA A 207 22.36 12.04 3.09
CA ALA A 207 21.94 12.42 4.42
C ALA A 207 22.57 13.77 4.79
N ALA A 208 21.81 14.71 5.30
CA ALA A 208 22.31 15.99 5.77
C ALA A 208 21.71 16.34 7.13
N GLY A 209 22.48 17.02 7.98
CA GLY A 209 22.08 17.43 9.32
C GLY A 209 22.26 18.92 9.56
N LEU A 210 21.35 19.49 10.38
CA LEU A 210 21.41 20.83 10.90
C LEU A 210 21.94 20.78 12.33
N PHE A 211 23.01 21.55 12.60
CA PHE A 211 23.68 21.59 13.88
C PHE A 211 23.42 22.91 14.61
N ILE A 212 23.20 22.84 15.92
CA ILE A 212 23.09 23.99 16.83
C ILE A 212 24.08 23.74 17.97
N ASP A 213 24.99 24.67 18.19
CA ASP A 213 26.07 24.54 19.20
C ASP A 213 26.82 23.21 19.08
N GLY A 214 27.09 22.79 17.85
CA GLY A 214 27.81 21.54 17.54
C GLY A 214 27.02 20.26 17.76
N LYS A 215 25.71 20.32 18.12
CA LYS A 215 24.82 19.17 18.31
C LYS A 215 23.85 19.05 17.16
N LEU A 216 23.64 17.84 16.67
CA LEU A 216 22.65 17.55 15.64
C LEU A 216 21.25 17.82 16.19
N ALA A 217 20.51 18.73 15.54
CA ALA A 217 19.17 19.15 15.94
C ALA A 217 18.07 18.75 14.94
N ALA A 218 18.45 18.55 13.66
CA ALA A 218 17.58 17.98 12.64
C ALA A 218 18.41 17.25 11.59
N PHE A 219 17.80 16.30 10.87
CA PHE A 219 18.40 15.70 9.68
C PHE A 219 17.34 15.30 8.66
N SER A 220 17.77 15.17 7.41
CA SER A 220 16.97 14.63 6.31
C SER A 220 17.77 13.59 5.54
N ILE A 221 17.07 12.54 5.07
CA ILE A 221 17.61 11.54 4.15
C ILE A 221 16.77 11.56 2.88
N GLY A 222 17.45 11.58 1.72
CA GLY A 222 16.77 11.54 0.44
C GLY A 222 17.67 11.05 -0.68
N GLU A 223 17.08 10.88 -1.86
CA GLU A 223 17.79 10.47 -3.07
C GLU A 223 17.32 11.23 -4.29
N VAL A 224 18.12 11.20 -5.33
CA VAL A 224 17.78 11.79 -6.62
C VAL A 224 17.45 10.69 -7.62
N VAL A 225 16.18 10.67 -8.05
CA VAL A 225 15.65 9.78 -9.08
C VAL A 225 15.21 10.64 -10.26
N SER A 226 15.77 10.39 -11.45
CA SER A 226 15.52 11.25 -12.61
C SER A 226 15.72 12.74 -12.27
N GLU A 227 14.75 13.60 -12.43
CA GLU A 227 14.79 15.05 -12.12
C GLU A 227 14.18 15.41 -10.76
N THR A 228 13.90 14.41 -9.92
CA THR A 228 13.19 14.59 -8.63
C THR A 228 14.12 14.27 -7.46
N LEU A 229 14.20 15.16 -6.48
CA LEU A 229 14.70 14.84 -5.14
C LEU A 229 13.55 14.23 -4.34
N ILE A 230 13.70 12.97 -3.93
CA ILE A 230 12.75 12.29 -3.04
C ILE A 230 13.32 12.38 -1.62
N ILE A 231 12.54 12.91 -0.68
CA ILE A 231 12.92 13.02 0.74
C ILE A 231 12.13 11.98 1.51
N HIS A 232 12.84 10.96 2.00
CA HIS A 232 12.25 9.82 2.73
C HIS A 232 12.03 10.11 4.19
N THR A 233 12.94 10.84 4.80
CA THR A 233 12.93 11.10 6.24
C THR A 233 13.30 12.55 6.50
N GLU A 234 12.50 13.21 7.35
CA GLU A 234 12.81 14.52 7.94
C GLU A 234 12.48 14.44 9.43
N LYS A 235 13.49 14.46 10.28
CA LYS A 235 13.34 14.45 11.74
C LYS A 235 14.00 15.67 12.33
N ALA A 236 13.29 16.36 13.20
CA ALA A 236 13.77 17.59 13.86
C ALA A 236 13.21 17.72 15.26
N LEU A 237 14.00 18.28 16.17
CA LEU A 237 13.59 18.52 17.54
C LEU A 237 12.74 19.79 17.62
N LEU A 238 11.47 19.63 18.01
CA LEU A 238 10.45 20.70 18.00
C LEU A 238 10.77 21.88 18.93
N ARG A 239 11.62 21.67 19.93
CA ARG A 239 12.09 22.74 20.83
C ARG A 239 12.87 23.86 20.12
N TYR A 240 13.29 23.65 18.87
CA TYR A 240 13.96 24.67 18.06
C TYR A 240 12.98 25.29 17.05
N GLU A 241 12.52 26.50 17.30
CA GLU A 241 11.55 27.16 16.43
C GLU A 241 12.09 27.40 15.02
N GLY A 242 11.27 27.06 14.00
CA GLY A 242 11.62 27.23 12.60
C GLY A 242 12.59 26.20 12.04
N ILE A 243 12.90 25.13 12.78
CA ILE A 243 13.89 24.14 12.40
C ILE A 243 13.50 23.36 11.13
N TYR A 244 12.23 22.90 11.00
CA TYR A 244 11.77 22.15 9.83
C TYR A 244 11.95 22.91 8.50
N PRO A 245 11.40 24.13 8.31
CA PRO A 245 11.61 24.85 7.07
C PRO A 245 13.07 25.23 6.82
N THR A 246 13.85 25.42 7.89
CA THR A 246 15.29 25.72 7.77
C THR A 246 16.04 24.49 7.27
N MET A 247 15.79 23.30 7.84
CA MET A 247 16.40 22.04 7.41
C MET A 247 15.96 21.69 5.97
N TYR A 248 14.67 21.80 5.66
CA TYR A 248 14.13 21.47 4.35
C TYR A 248 14.78 22.33 3.23
N SER A 249 14.75 23.66 3.36
CA SER A 249 15.37 24.52 2.33
C SER A 249 16.89 24.34 2.26
N GLY A 250 17.54 24.14 3.40
CA GLY A 250 18.97 23.86 3.46
C GLY A 250 19.38 22.57 2.79
N PHE A 251 18.60 21.51 3.00
CA PHE A 251 18.84 20.22 2.34
C PHE A 251 18.69 20.33 0.82
N VAL A 252 17.62 20.98 0.34
CA VAL A 252 17.39 21.22 -1.11
C VAL A 252 18.56 21.99 -1.72
N ARG A 253 19.09 23.03 -1.04
CA ARG A 253 20.26 23.78 -1.50
C ARG A 253 21.53 22.93 -1.55
N LEU A 254 21.82 22.15 -0.50
CA LEU A 254 22.97 21.25 -0.50
C LEU A 254 22.92 20.25 -1.66
N ILE A 255 21.73 19.71 -1.95
CA ILE A 255 21.54 18.82 -3.10
C ILE A 255 21.77 19.57 -4.41
N SER A 256 21.26 20.81 -4.55
CA SER A 256 21.52 21.65 -5.74
C SER A 256 23.01 21.85 -6.03
N GLU A 257 23.80 22.05 -4.99
CA GLU A 257 25.25 22.24 -5.10
C GLU A 257 25.99 20.93 -5.39
N ARG A 258 25.47 19.81 -4.90
CA ARG A 258 26.11 18.49 -5.03
C ARG A 258 25.81 17.79 -6.34
N VAL A 259 24.60 17.96 -6.89
CA VAL A 259 24.12 17.30 -8.09
C VAL A 259 24.40 18.18 -9.29
N ASN A 260 25.29 17.75 -10.17
CA ASN A 260 25.75 18.52 -11.32
C ASN A 260 24.76 18.47 -12.51
N ARG A 261 23.47 18.64 -12.23
CA ARG A 261 22.39 18.75 -13.24
C ARG A 261 21.19 19.43 -12.62
N PRO A 262 20.32 20.08 -13.43
CA PRO A 262 19.09 20.70 -12.91
C PRO A 262 18.12 19.62 -12.38
N LEU A 263 17.48 19.94 -11.27
CA LEU A 263 16.36 19.18 -10.70
C LEU A 263 15.10 20.03 -10.79
N ALA A 264 13.98 19.41 -11.12
CA ALA A 264 12.71 20.10 -11.31
C ALA A 264 11.80 20.00 -10.08
N TYR A 265 11.86 18.88 -9.39
CA TYR A 265 10.88 18.52 -8.36
C TYR A 265 11.53 18.09 -7.05
N VAL A 266 10.78 18.33 -5.96
CA VAL A 266 10.97 17.69 -4.65
C VAL A 266 9.73 16.88 -4.35
N ASN A 267 9.88 15.60 -4.06
CA ASN A 267 8.83 14.73 -3.54
C ASN A 267 9.08 14.52 -2.03
N ARG A 268 8.08 14.77 -1.20
CA ARG A 268 8.14 14.57 0.27
C ARG A 268 7.19 13.46 0.71
N GLU A 269 6.95 12.48 -0.15
CA GLU A 269 6.07 11.34 0.08
C GLU A 269 4.63 11.72 0.46
N ASP A 270 3.84 10.76 0.90
CA ASP A 270 2.42 10.93 1.20
C ASP A 270 2.16 11.39 2.65
N ASP A 271 0.89 11.47 3.04
CA ASP A 271 0.47 11.87 4.40
C ASP A 271 -0.04 10.69 5.24
N SER A 272 -0.04 9.45 4.71
CA SER A 272 -0.53 8.23 5.37
C SER A 272 -1.92 8.35 6.00
N GLY A 273 -2.68 9.39 5.62
CA GLY A 273 -3.97 9.73 6.21
C GLY A 273 -3.89 10.60 7.48
N ASP A 274 -2.69 10.94 7.96
CA ASP A 274 -2.54 11.80 9.14
C ASP A 274 -2.91 13.27 8.85
N PRO A 275 -3.87 13.86 9.59
CA PRO A 275 -4.30 15.24 9.36
C PRO A 275 -3.21 16.28 9.66
N GLY A 276 -2.31 16.01 10.59
CA GLY A 276 -1.19 16.90 10.96
C GLY A 276 -0.16 16.95 9.85
N LEU A 277 0.27 15.77 9.34
CA LEU A 277 1.15 15.65 8.17
C LEU A 277 0.52 16.30 6.94
N ARG A 278 -0.77 16.06 6.69
CA ARG A 278 -1.52 16.69 5.60
C ARG A 278 -1.47 18.21 5.67
N THR A 279 -1.77 18.76 6.85
CA THR A 279 -1.72 20.21 7.09
C THR A 279 -0.31 20.75 6.87
N SER A 280 0.69 20.10 7.48
CA SER A 280 2.09 20.47 7.34
C SER A 280 2.54 20.47 5.87
N LYS A 281 2.31 19.38 5.13
CA LYS A 281 2.73 19.24 3.72
C LYS A 281 2.00 20.27 2.82
N THR A 282 0.71 20.52 3.05
CA THR A 282 -0.08 21.48 2.26
C THR A 282 0.40 22.93 2.43
N GLN A 283 0.89 23.30 3.61
CA GLN A 283 1.43 24.65 3.88
C GLN A 283 2.67 24.99 3.04
N TYR A 284 3.35 24.01 2.46
CA TYR A 284 4.46 24.22 1.54
C TYR A 284 4.02 24.34 0.07
N HIS A 285 2.71 24.47 -0.20
CA HIS A 285 2.13 24.73 -1.53
C HIS A 285 2.60 23.76 -2.61
N PRO A 286 2.26 22.47 -2.52
CA PRO A 286 2.63 21.48 -3.52
C PRO A 286 2.14 21.89 -4.91
N LEU A 287 2.92 21.59 -5.94
CA LEU A 287 2.53 21.76 -7.35
C LEU A 287 1.39 20.80 -7.70
N CYS A 288 1.49 19.57 -7.20
CA CYS A 288 0.47 18.55 -7.40
C CYS A 288 0.60 17.44 -6.35
N LEU A 289 -0.41 16.59 -6.30
CA LEU A 289 -0.33 15.27 -5.69
C LEU A 289 -0.04 14.26 -6.80
N ALA A 290 1.05 13.51 -6.67
CA ALA A 290 1.34 12.38 -7.54
C ALA A 290 0.51 11.18 -7.06
N HIS A 291 -0.62 10.92 -7.72
CA HIS A 291 -1.48 9.81 -7.40
C HIS A 291 -0.80 8.48 -7.76
N LYS A 292 -0.94 7.50 -6.88
CA LYS A 292 -0.43 6.14 -7.02
C LYS A 292 -1.62 5.21 -7.23
N TYR A 293 -1.78 4.73 -8.46
CA TYR A 293 -2.88 3.84 -8.79
C TYR A 293 -2.48 2.38 -8.54
N LEU A 294 -3.41 1.62 -7.97
CA LEU A 294 -3.41 0.18 -8.04
C LEU A 294 -4.25 -0.21 -9.26
N VAL A 295 -3.68 -0.98 -10.18
CA VAL A 295 -4.33 -1.39 -11.42
C VAL A 295 -4.45 -2.90 -11.44
N HIS A 296 -5.67 -3.44 -11.56
CA HIS A 296 -5.93 -4.88 -11.65
C HIS A 296 -6.35 -5.26 -13.08
N VAL A 297 -5.48 -5.97 -13.76
CA VAL A 297 -5.67 -6.45 -15.13
C VAL A 297 -6.42 -7.79 -15.11
N GLY A 298 -7.47 -7.89 -15.91
CA GLY A 298 -8.27 -9.11 -15.99
C GLY A 298 -9.20 -9.34 -14.79
N SER A 299 -9.41 -8.33 -13.94
CA SER A 299 -10.30 -8.45 -12.79
C SER A 299 -11.70 -8.90 -13.22
N PRO A 300 -12.26 -9.94 -12.55
CA PRO A 300 -13.63 -10.37 -12.80
C PRO A 300 -14.67 -9.29 -12.49
N ALA A 301 -14.37 -8.39 -11.55
CA ALA A 301 -15.22 -7.27 -11.18
C ALA A 301 -15.46 -6.30 -12.34
N ALA A 302 -14.56 -6.23 -13.33
CA ALA A 302 -14.70 -5.41 -14.52
C ALA A 302 -15.88 -5.82 -15.42
N LYS A 303 -16.45 -7.02 -15.24
CA LYS A 303 -17.67 -7.47 -15.92
C LYS A 303 -18.94 -6.87 -15.31
N LEU A 304 -18.82 -6.26 -14.14
CA LEU A 304 -19.96 -5.70 -13.39
C LEU A 304 -19.94 -4.18 -13.53
N GLY A 305 -21.07 -3.60 -13.94
CA GLY A 305 -21.27 -2.14 -13.83
C GLY A 305 -21.51 -1.74 -12.37
N GLU A 306 -22.39 -2.51 -11.70
CA GLU A 306 -22.73 -2.38 -10.28
C GLU A 306 -22.84 -3.76 -9.64
N THR A 307 -22.67 -3.84 -8.32
CA THR A 307 -22.90 -5.09 -7.59
C THR A 307 -24.38 -5.46 -7.67
N PRO A 308 -24.75 -6.64 -8.24
CA PRO A 308 -26.15 -7.00 -8.45
C PRO A 308 -26.87 -7.34 -7.14
N SER A 309 -28.21 -7.28 -7.16
CA SER A 309 -29.05 -7.81 -6.10
C SER A 309 -29.32 -9.31 -6.35
N LEU A 310 -29.07 -10.14 -5.32
CA LEU A 310 -29.25 -11.60 -5.37
C LEU A 310 -30.14 -12.03 -4.22
N SER A 311 -31.24 -12.74 -4.51
CA SER A 311 -32.16 -13.26 -3.48
C SER A 311 -32.07 -14.78 -3.39
N PHE A 312 -31.80 -15.32 -2.20
CA PHE A 312 -31.71 -16.75 -1.96
C PHE A 312 -31.96 -17.12 -0.51
N GLY A 313 -32.80 -18.12 -0.28
CA GLY A 313 -32.94 -18.77 1.05
C GLY A 313 -33.31 -17.81 2.19
N GLY A 314 -34.09 -16.77 1.93
CA GLY A 314 -34.52 -15.79 2.94
C GLY A 314 -33.50 -14.69 3.26
N VAL A 315 -32.47 -14.54 2.41
CA VAL A 315 -31.55 -13.39 2.44
C VAL A 315 -31.50 -12.71 1.09
N VAL A 316 -31.14 -11.44 1.09
CA VAL A 316 -30.85 -10.63 -0.09
C VAL A 316 -29.42 -10.11 0.02
N LEU A 317 -28.64 -10.31 -1.02
CA LEU A 317 -27.31 -9.76 -1.17
C LEU A 317 -27.39 -8.55 -2.09
N THR A 318 -26.89 -7.40 -1.65
CA THR A 318 -26.85 -6.17 -2.45
C THR A 318 -25.48 -5.55 -2.38
N GLY A 319 -25.18 -4.58 -3.24
CA GLY A 319 -23.98 -3.74 -3.06
C GLY A 319 -24.00 -3.04 -1.70
N ILE A 320 -22.82 -2.74 -1.17
CA ILE A 320 -22.63 -1.96 0.07
C ILE A 320 -23.01 -0.51 -0.23
N LYS A 321 -23.77 0.11 0.67
CA LYS A 321 -24.31 1.46 0.54
C LYS A 321 -23.84 2.34 1.71
N GLU A 322 -23.92 3.66 1.55
CA GLU A 322 -23.52 4.62 2.59
C GLU A 322 -24.22 4.40 3.94
N ARG A 323 -25.49 3.99 3.93
CA ARG A 323 -26.25 3.63 5.14
C ARG A 323 -25.68 2.45 5.92
N ASP A 324 -24.76 1.68 5.33
CA ASP A 324 -24.17 0.49 5.93
C ASP A 324 -22.92 0.79 6.76
N LYS A 325 -22.42 2.03 6.76
CA LYS A 325 -21.19 2.46 7.45
C LYS A 325 -21.12 1.96 8.90
N GLN A 326 -22.18 2.18 9.69
CA GLN A 326 -22.21 1.77 11.10
C GLN A 326 -22.21 0.25 11.26
N ALA A 327 -22.96 -0.48 10.42
CA ALA A 327 -22.97 -1.94 10.46
C ALA A 327 -21.60 -2.50 10.03
N TYR A 328 -20.95 -1.84 9.07
CA TYR A 328 -19.62 -2.22 8.60
C TYR A 328 -18.54 -1.95 9.66
N LEU A 329 -18.60 -0.81 10.35
CA LEU A 329 -17.74 -0.51 11.49
C LEU A 329 -17.91 -1.59 12.58
N LYS A 330 -19.16 -1.88 12.99
CA LYS A 330 -19.45 -2.93 14.00
C LYS A 330 -18.90 -4.28 13.57
N LEU A 331 -19.11 -4.68 12.31
CA LEU A 331 -18.65 -5.96 11.77
C LEU A 331 -17.12 -6.08 11.80
N ASN A 332 -16.40 -5.01 11.50
CA ASN A 332 -14.93 -5.03 11.44
C ASN A 332 -14.25 -4.86 12.81
N THR A 333 -14.90 -4.21 13.75
CA THR A 333 -14.34 -3.99 15.12
C THR A 333 -14.69 -5.08 16.11
N ASP A 334 -15.59 -6.02 15.78
CA ASP A 334 -15.92 -7.18 16.62
C ASP A 334 -14.82 -8.23 16.53
N THR A 335 -13.82 -8.12 17.41
CA THR A 335 -12.63 -8.98 17.42
C THR A 335 -12.96 -10.45 17.73
N GLU A 336 -13.99 -10.74 18.52
CA GLU A 336 -14.40 -12.11 18.81
C GLU A 336 -15.05 -12.77 17.59
N ASN A 337 -15.94 -12.07 16.89
CA ASN A 337 -16.55 -12.55 15.66
C ASN A 337 -15.51 -12.70 14.53
N ASN A 338 -14.47 -11.87 14.53
CA ASN A 338 -13.42 -11.85 13.51
C ASN A 338 -12.20 -12.71 13.87
N ARG A 339 -12.13 -13.37 15.00
CA ARG A 339 -10.94 -14.14 15.44
C ARG A 339 -10.42 -15.17 14.43
N PHE A 340 -11.29 -15.65 13.53
CA PHE A 340 -10.94 -16.57 12.45
C PHE A 340 -11.03 -15.94 11.05
N TRP A 341 -11.27 -14.63 10.96
CA TRP A 341 -11.39 -13.93 9.66
C TRP A 341 -10.05 -13.73 8.99
N GLY A 342 -8.97 -13.69 9.78
CA GLY A 342 -7.60 -13.50 9.29
C GLY A 342 -7.18 -12.03 9.21
N TYR A 343 -8.06 -11.09 9.56
CA TYR A 343 -7.77 -9.66 9.63
C TYR A 343 -8.12 -9.12 11.03
N ASP A 344 -7.15 -8.45 11.64
CA ASP A 344 -7.33 -7.70 12.86
C ASP A 344 -6.94 -6.24 12.60
N TYR A 345 -7.94 -5.36 12.61
CA TYR A 345 -7.73 -3.93 12.34
C TYR A 345 -6.71 -3.28 13.29
N ARG A 346 -6.48 -3.84 14.47
CA ARG A 346 -5.51 -3.33 15.45
C ARG A 346 -4.07 -3.55 15.02
N GLU A 347 -3.84 -4.47 14.06
CA GLU A 347 -2.53 -4.77 13.47
C GLU A 347 -2.33 -4.04 12.13
N ASP A 348 -3.37 -3.41 11.60
CA ASP A 348 -3.30 -2.68 10.33
C ASP A 348 -2.61 -1.33 10.52
N LEU A 349 -1.42 -1.19 9.96
CA LEU A 349 -0.61 0.03 10.01
C LEU A 349 -1.26 1.21 9.26
N SER A 350 -2.18 0.93 8.36
CA SER A 350 -2.89 1.98 7.60
C SER A 350 -4.02 2.66 8.38
N ILE A 351 -4.38 2.09 9.56
CA ILE A 351 -5.39 2.65 10.45
C ILE A 351 -4.69 3.42 11.56
N THR A 352 -4.69 4.73 11.46
CA THR A 352 -4.16 5.63 12.47
C THR A 352 -5.27 6.03 13.45
N GLY A 353 -5.03 5.87 14.74
CA GLY A 353 -5.99 6.20 15.78
C GLY A 353 -7.17 5.23 15.89
N ARG A 354 -8.31 5.74 16.38
CA ARG A 354 -9.54 4.93 16.53
C ARG A 354 -10.34 4.94 15.23
N PRO A 355 -10.69 3.75 14.68
CA PRO A 355 -11.49 3.70 13.46
C PRO A 355 -12.87 4.32 13.66
N ASP A 356 -13.35 5.03 12.67
CA ASP A 356 -14.66 5.64 12.57
C ASP A 356 -15.54 4.91 11.53
N GLU A 357 -16.74 5.46 11.28
CA GLU A 357 -17.69 4.87 10.34
C GLU A 357 -17.24 4.87 8.88
N ASN A 358 -16.27 5.72 8.51
CA ASN A 358 -15.76 5.79 7.14
C ASN A 358 -14.57 4.85 6.94
N THR A 359 -13.80 4.56 7.98
CA THR A 359 -12.54 3.81 7.91
C THR A 359 -12.64 2.55 7.06
N PHE A 360 -13.55 1.65 7.40
CA PHE A 360 -13.72 0.39 6.66
C PHE A 360 -14.60 0.53 5.42
N TYR A 361 -15.54 1.48 5.43
CA TYR A 361 -16.39 1.75 4.28
C TYR A 361 -15.59 2.30 3.10
N ASP A 362 -14.70 3.25 3.34
CA ASP A 362 -13.85 3.83 2.30
C ASP A 362 -12.85 2.80 1.77
N SER A 363 -12.31 1.93 2.65
CA SER A 363 -11.44 0.82 2.26
C SER A 363 -12.14 -0.15 1.32
N VAL A 364 -13.35 -0.62 1.66
CA VAL A 364 -14.08 -1.55 0.79
C VAL A 364 -14.45 -0.93 -0.56
N LEU A 365 -14.81 0.35 -0.57
CA LEU A 365 -15.08 1.04 -1.84
C LEU A 365 -13.81 1.19 -2.69
N TYR A 366 -12.67 1.39 -2.07
CA TYR A 366 -11.38 1.41 -2.75
C TYR A 366 -11.10 0.06 -3.41
N ASP A 367 -11.19 -1.04 -2.66
CA ASP A 367 -10.94 -2.40 -3.16
C ASP A 367 -11.87 -2.77 -4.33
N MET A 368 -13.15 -2.43 -4.20
CA MET A 368 -14.13 -2.65 -5.27
C MET A 368 -13.80 -1.84 -6.55
N ARG A 369 -13.38 -0.58 -6.40
CA ARG A 369 -12.98 0.28 -7.54
C ARG A 369 -11.68 -0.20 -8.17
N ALA A 370 -10.73 -0.67 -7.36
CA ALA A 370 -9.50 -1.28 -7.83
C ALA A 370 -9.74 -2.62 -8.54
N GLY A 371 -10.92 -3.24 -8.34
CA GLY A 371 -11.24 -4.55 -8.89
C GLY A 371 -10.66 -5.71 -8.07
N ASP A 372 -10.28 -5.46 -6.82
CA ASP A 372 -9.68 -6.45 -5.93
C ASP A 372 -10.73 -7.30 -5.20
N SER A 373 -11.96 -6.79 -5.11
CA SER A 373 -13.06 -7.51 -4.47
C SER A 373 -14.43 -7.24 -5.13
N VAL A 374 -15.39 -8.12 -4.82
CA VAL A 374 -16.82 -7.89 -5.00
C VAL A 374 -17.49 -8.15 -3.65
N ASN A 375 -17.96 -7.08 -3.03
CA ASN A 375 -18.56 -7.13 -1.69
C ASN A 375 -20.07 -7.02 -1.77
N PHE A 376 -20.74 -7.91 -1.02
CA PHE A 376 -22.18 -7.90 -0.86
C PHE A 376 -22.54 -7.65 0.61
N ALA A 377 -23.41 -6.68 0.85
CA ALA A 377 -24.12 -6.58 2.11
C ALA A 377 -25.21 -7.65 2.17
N VAL A 378 -25.19 -8.48 3.20
CA VAL A 378 -26.24 -9.48 3.48
C VAL A 378 -27.37 -8.80 4.24
N ARG A 379 -28.64 -8.98 3.79
CA ARG A 379 -29.83 -8.36 4.33
C ARG A 379 -30.98 -9.39 4.44
N LEU A 380 -32.05 -9.06 5.18
CA LEU A 380 -33.28 -9.86 5.22
C LEU A 380 -34.31 -9.42 4.16
N SER A 381 -34.19 -8.19 3.69
CA SER A 381 -34.96 -7.62 2.58
C SER A 381 -34.07 -6.60 1.86
N GLU A 382 -34.40 -6.21 0.64
CA GLU A 382 -33.58 -5.32 -0.17
C GLU A 382 -33.28 -3.98 0.50
N ASP A 383 -34.27 -3.43 1.19
CA ASP A 383 -34.13 -2.17 1.94
C ASP A 383 -33.79 -2.38 3.42
N GLY A 384 -33.62 -3.63 3.86
CA GLY A 384 -33.29 -3.98 5.25
C GLY A 384 -31.87 -3.55 5.62
N GLU A 385 -31.61 -3.54 6.94
CA GLU A 385 -30.29 -3.29 7.49
C GLU A 385 -29.29 -4.37 7.06
N MET A 386 -28.03 -4.00 6.98
CA MET A 386 -26.93 -4.95 6.77
C MET A 386 -26.74 -5.81 8.01
N ILE A 387 -26.85 -7.11 7.86
CA ILE A 387 -26.68 -8.11 8.92
C ILE A 387 -25.39 -8.92 8.80
N GLY A 388 -24.61 -8.69 7.76
CA GLY A 388 -23.36 -9.38 7.47
C GLY A 388 -22.84 -9.05 6.08
N GLU A 389 -21.80 -9.74 5.71
CA GLU A 389 -21.07 -9.57 4.45
C GLU A 389 -20.83 -10.92 3.78
N ALA A 390 -20.89 -10.94 2.44
CA ALA A 390 -20.28 -11.96 1.60
C ALA A 390 -19.32 -11.28 0.64
N ILE A 391 -18.10 -11.78 0.53
CA ILE A 391 -17.04 -11.16 -0.25
C ILE A 391 -16.38 -12.19 -1.17
N LEU A 392 -16.18 -11.80 -2.42
CA LEU A 392 -15.29 -12.46 -3.38
C LEU A 392 -14.03 -11.62 -3.48
N TRP A 393 -12.89 -12.23 -3.23
CA TRP A 393 -11.56 -11.61 -3.33
C TRP A 393 -10.50 -12.63 -3.73
N ASN A 394 -9.23 -12.31 -3.62
CA ASN A 394 -8.14 -13.19 -4.05
C ASN A 394 -8.36 -13.68 -5.49
N PHE A 395 -8.76 -12.76 -6.37
CA PHE A 395 -8.91 -13.05 -7.78
C PHE A 395 -7.57 -13.41 -8.39
N THR A 396 -7.51 -14.53 -9.12
CA THR A 396 -6.31 -14.94 -9.83
C THR A 396 -6.46 -14.70 -11.33
N PHE A 397 -5.35 -14.52 -12.04
CA PHE A 397 -5.35 -14.24 -13.47
C PHE A 397 -5.83 -15.44 -14.31
N ASP A 398 -5.78 -16.66 -13.76
CA ASP A 398 -6.34 -17.88 -14.35
C ASP A 398 -7.83 -18.13 -13.98
N GLY A 399 -8.48 -17.17 -13.34
CA GLY A 399 -9.93 -17.15 -13.12
C GLY A 399 -10.43 -17.91 -11.89
N ALA A 400 -9.71 -17.85 -10.77
CA ALA A 400 -10.21 -18.32 -9.48
C ALA A 400 -10.52 -17.14 -8.54
N ALA A 401 -11.32 -17.41 -7.49
CA ALA A 401 -11.66 -16.46 -6.45
C ALA A 401 -11.89 -17.16 -5.11
N GLU A 402 -11.48 -16.53 -4.03
CA GLU A 402 -11.85 -16.92 -2.68
C GLU A 402 -13.21 -16.30 -2.31
N LEU A 403 -14.05 -17.08 -1.64
CA LEU A 403 -15.32 -16.61 -1.08
C LEU A 403 -15.30 -16.67 0.43
N GLY A 404 -15.61 -15.55 1.08
CA GLY A 404 -15.83 -15.44 2.52
C GLY A 404 -17.21 -14.93 2.85
N CYS A 405 -17.66 -15.24 4.07
CA CYS A 405 -18.91 -14.71 4.61
C CYS A 405 -18.83 -14.60 6.12
N ARG A 406 -19.31 -13.49 6.65
CA ARG A 406 -19.50 -13.28 8.09
C ARG A 406 -20.84 -12.63 8.36
N ILE A 407 -21.48 -13.03 9.45
CA ILE A 407 -22.80 -12.54 9.90
C ILE A 407 -22.64 -11.98 11.29
N LEU A 408 -23.27 -10.86 11.57
CA LEU A 408 -23.31 -10.27 12.92
C LEU A 408 -23.86 -11.28 13.93
N PRO A 409 -23.30 -11.37 15.15
CA PRO A 409 -23.62 -12.41 16.11
C PRO A 409 -25.12 -12.60 16.39
N GLU A 410 -25.87 -11.51 16.53
CA GLU A 410 -27.31 -11.52 16.79
C GLU A 410 -28.16 -12.09 15.64
N TYR A 411 -27.57 -12.23 14.47
CA TYR A 411 -28.22 -12.78 13.27
C TYR A 411 -27.73 -14.19 12.91
N GLN A 412 -26.79 -14.77 13.64
CA GLN A 412 -26.28 -16.12 13.42
C GLN A 412 -27.29 -17.23 13.81
N GLY A 413 -26.94 -18.49 13.51
CA GLY A 413 -27.71 -19.66 13.95
C GLY A 413 -28.98 -19.96 13.16
N LYS A 414 -29.42 -19.11 12.22
CA LYS A 414 -30.67 -19.22 11.46
C LYS A 414 -30.48 -19.56 9.99
N GLY A 415 -29.34 -20.12 9.61
CA GLY A 415 -29.04 -20.52 8.22
C GLY A 415 -28.70 -19.38 7.27
N ARG A 416 -28.69 -18.13 7.72
CA ARG A 416 -28.45 -16.92 6.89
C ARG A 416 -27.09 -16.91 6.22
N GLY A 417 -26.03 -17.23 6.97
CA GLY A 417 -24.68 -17.34 6.43
C GLY A 417 -24.56 -18.38 5.33
N LYS A 418 -25.19 -19.57 5.52
CA LYS A 418 -25.25 -20.61 4.48
C LYS A 418 -25.95 -20.11 3.22
N ALA A 419 -27.08 -19.41 3.37
CA ALA A 419 -27.85 -18.89 2.24
C ALA A 419 -27.05 -17.83 1.48
N ALA A 420 -26.41 -16.87 2.18
CA ALA A 420 -25.58 -15.83 1.59
C ALA A 420 -24.37 -16.44 0.87
N PHE A 421 -23.68 -17.39 1.52
CA PHE A 421 -22.51 -18.05 0.98
C PHE A 421 -22.83 -18.79 -0.33
N ARG A 422 -23.94 -19.51 -0.35
CA ARG A 422 -24.40 -20.24 -1.56
C ARG A 422 -24.81 -19.28 -2.68
N ALA A 423 -25.54 -18.22 -2.38
CA ALA A 423 -25.94 -17.23 -3.39
C ALA A 423 -24.72 -16.58 -4.07
N ALA A 424 -23.73 -16.17 -3.27
CA ALA A 424 -22.50 -15.59 -3.79
C ALA A 424 -21.67 -16.59 -4.60
N ALA A 425 -21.58 -17.87 -4.16
CA ALA A 425 -20.90 -18.92 -4.91
C ALA A 425 -21.54 -19.22 -6.27
N GLU A 426 -22.88 -19.33 -6.32
CA GLU A 426 -23.62 -19.55 -7.56
C GLU A 426 -23.44 -18.36 -8.51
N PHE A 427 -23.51 -17.13 -8.02
CA PHE A 427 -23.24 -15.93 -8.80
C PHE A 427 -21.82 -15.94 -9.38
N ALA A 428 -20.81 -16.13 -8.55
CA ALA A 428 -19.41 -16.13 -8.97
C ALA A 428 -19.13 -17.21 -10.03
N SER A 429 -19.65 -18.43 -9.82
CA SER A 429 -19.44 -19.53 -10.74
C SER A 429 -20.20 -19.37 -12.05
N ARG A 430 -21.49 -18.98 -12.01
CA ARG A 430 -22.35 -18.95 -13.20
C ARG A 430 -22.27 -17.64 -13.99
N VAL A 431 -22.16 -16.51 -13.30
CA VAL A 431 -22.18 -15.18 -13.95
C VAL A 431 -20.76 -14.72 -14.26
N LEU A 432 -19.85 -14.82 -13.30
CA LEU A 432 -18.46 -14.41 -13.49
C LEU A 432 -17.57 -15.50 -14.09
N SER A 433 -18.07 -16.76 -14.16
CA SER A 433 -17.33 -17.92 -14.68
C SER A 433 -16.06 -18.23 -13.89
N LEU A 434 -16.11 -18.05 -12.57
CA LEU A 434 -14.96 -18.24 -11.68
C LEU A 434 -14.93 -19.64 -11.07
N LYS A 435 -13.72 -20.15 -10.85
CA LYS A 435 -13.44 -21.29 -9.98
C LYS A 435 -13.47 -20.77 -8.52
N VAL A 436 -14.56 -21.06 -7.81
CA VAL A 436 -14.76 -20.52 -6.45
C VAL A 436 -14.19 -21.49 -5.43
N TRP A 437 -13.37 -20.99 -4.52
CA TRP A 437 -12.86 -21.73 -3.39
C TRP A 437 -13.07 -20.97 -2.08
N ALA A 438 -12.91 -21.64 -0.96
CA ALA A 438 -13.02 -21.06 0.37
C ALA A 438 -12.05 -21.77 1.33
N ARG A 439 -11.60 -21.05 2.35
CA ARG A 439 -10.82 -21.63 3.47
C ARG A 439 -11.50 -21.36 4.80
N CYS A 440 -11.24 -22.20 5.78
CA CYS A 440 -11.57 -21.90 7.17
C CYS A 440 -10.50 -22.45 8.10
N CYS A 441 -10.23 -21.74 9.21
CA CYS A 441 -9.35 -22.24 10.26
C CYS A 441 -9.81 -23.60 10.74
N ARG A 442 -8.87 -24.50 11.06
CA ARG A 442 -9.15 -25.87 11.53
C ARG A 442 -10.06 -25.89 12.78
N GLU A 443 -9.93 -24.90 13.64
CA GLU A 443 -10.71 -24.74 14.86
C GLU A 443 -12.12 -24.16 14.61
N ASN A 444 -12.37 -23.54 13.44
CA ASN A 444 -13.64 -22.91 13.11
C ASN A 444 -14.68 -23.92 12.59
N THR A 445 -15.15 -24.78 13.46
CA THR A 445 -16.17 -25.81 13.13
C THR A 445 -17.47 -25.22 12.57
N PRO A 446 -18.01 -24.08 13.08
CA PRO A 446 -19.20 -23.45 12.50
C PRO A 446 -19.01 -23.05 11.04
N SER A 447 -17.89 -22.41 10.68
CA SER A 447 -17.57 -22.04 9.30
C SER A 447 -17.43 -23.27 8.40
N ARG A 448 -16.72 -24.33 8.87
CA ARG A 448 -16.60 -25.58 8.13
C ARG A 448 -17.94 -26.20 7.77
N ARG A 449 -18.88 -26.23 8.74
CA ARG A 449 -20.25 -26.72 8.51
C ARG A 449 -21.03 -25.85 7.53
N MET A 450 -20.88 -24.53 7.63
CA MET A 450 -21.53 -23.57 6.75
C MET A 450 -21.03 -23.73 5.30
N ILE A 451 -19.72 -23.82 5.10
CA ILE A 451 -19.09 -24.00 3.78
C ILE A 451 -19.56 -25.30 3.11
N ALA A 452 -19.48 -26.43 3.83
CA ALA A 452 -19.97 -27.73 3.32
C ALA A 452 -21.47 -27.68 3.00
N ALA A 453 -22.30 -27.10 3.86
CA ALA A 453 -23.74 -26.92 3.60
C ALA A 453 -24.03 -25.93 2.47
N GLY A 454 -23.10 -25.06 2.11
CA GLY A 454 -23.15 -24.15 0.96
C GLY A 454 -22.89 -24.81 -0.38
N GLY A 455 -22.54 -26.12 -0.40
CA GLY A 455 -22.28 -26.89 -1.64
C GLY A 455 -20.82 -26.98 -2.01
N PHE A 456 -19.92 -26.73 -1.09
CA PHE A 456 -18.47 -26.88 -1.29
C PHE A 456 -18.00 -28.25 -0.85
N THR A 457 -17.02 -28.81 -1.57
CA THR A 457 -16.36 -30.06 -1.26
C THR A 457 -14.94 -29.83 -0.77
N PRO A 458 -14.42 -30.63 0.19
CA PRO A 458 -13.04 -30.53 0.63
C PRO A 458 -12.06 -30.73 -0.54
N LEU A 459 -10.99 -29.91 -0.59
CA LEU A 459 -9.88 -30.04 -1.54
C LEU A 459 -8.62 -30.54 -0.83
N CYS A 460 -8.12 -29.76 0.12
CA CYS A 460 -6.91 -30.07 0.88
C CYS A 460 -6.91 -29.36 2.24
N GLU A 461 -5.86 -29.59 3.01
CA GLU A 461 -5.62 -28.89 4.28
C GLU A 461 -4.12 -28.62 4.47
N ASP A 462 -3.84 -27.60 5.29
CA ASP A 462 -2.49 -27.34 5.81
C ASP A 462 -2.50 -27.31 7.35
N GLY A 463 -1.41 -26.86 7.97
CA GLY A 463 -1.30 -26.75 9.42
C GLY A 463 -2.34 -25.82 10.06
N LYS A 464 -2.94 -24.88 9.31
CA LYS A 464 -3.81 -23.82 9.80
C LYS A 464 -5.23 -23.89 9.23
N TYR A 465 -5.40 -24.28 7.96
CA TYR A 465 -6.66 -24.16 7.23
C TYR A 465 -7.12 -25.47 6.58
N TYR A 466 -8.45 -25.62 6.45
CA TYR A 466 -9.11 -26.47 5.48
C TYR A 466 -9.47 -25.67 4.25
N TYR A 467 -9.30 -26.22 3.05
CA TYR A 467 -9.64 -25.63 1.76
C TYR A 467 -10.76 -26.40 1.07
N PHE A 468 -11.67 -25.67 0.46
CA PHE A 468 -12.88 -26.21 -0.17
C PHE A 468 -13.08 -25.60 -1.56
N GLY A 469 -13.61 -26.39 -2.52
CA GLY A 469 -13.98 -25.94 -3.85
C GLY A 469 -15.48 -26.06 -4.11
N TYR A 470 -16.03 -25.13 -4.87
CA TYR A 470 -17.43 -25.14 -5.28
C TYR A 470 -17.62 -25.86 -6.60
N GLY A 471 -18.63 -26.76 -6.70
CA GLY A 471 -19.02 -27.41 -7.95
C GLY A 471 -18.04 -28.45 -8.50
N GLY A 472 -17.17 -29.05 -7.68
CA GLY A 472 -16.28 -30.14 -8.09
C GLY A 472 -15.10 -29.72 -8.99
N ASN A 473 -14.72 -28.44 -8.97
CA ASN A 473 -13.62 -27.92 -9.80
C ASN A 473 -12.24 -28.29 -9.24
N ALA A 474 -11.67 -29.39 -9.76
CA ALA A 474 -10.31 -29.89 -9.46
C ALA A 474 -9.16 -28.92 -9.84
N GLY A 475 -9.46 -27.84 -10.59
CA GLY A 475 -8.44 -26.85 -10.97
C GLY A 475 -7.93 -25.98 -9.82
N ALA A 476 -8.71 -25.82 -8.73
CA ALA A 476 -8.30 -25.12 -7.53
C ALA A 476 -7.33 -25.95 -6.65
N GLU A 477 -7.32 -27.27 -6.75
CA GLU A 477 -6.45 -28.16 -5.97
C GLU A 477 -4.97 -27.89 -6.19
N ARG A 478 -4.54 -27.70 -7.43
CA ARG A 478 -3.11 -27.48 -7.76
C ARG A 478 -2.60 -26.13 -7.29
N ALA A 479 -3.46 -25.10 -7.35
CA ALA A 479 -3.11 -23.74 -6.93
C ALA A 479 -2.94 -23.62 -5.40
N LEU A 480 -3.82 -24.29 -4.65
CA LEU A 480 -3.89 -24.17 -3.18
C LEU A 480 -2.95 -25.14 -2.47
N CYS A 481 -2.85 -26.38 -2.96
CA CYS A 481 -2.09 -27.44 -2.31
C CYS A 481 -0.61 -27.45 -2.73
N GLY A 482 -0.27 -26.91 -3.91
CA GLY A 482 1.13 -26.75 -4.35
C GLY A 482 1.85 -25.59 -3.65
N ALA A 483 1.14 -24.54 -3.26
CA ALA A 483 1.71 -23.37 -2.57
C ALA A 483 1.98 -23.64 -1.07
N SER A 484 1.32 -24.60 -0.45
CA SER A 484 1.51 -24.96 0.97
C SER A 484 2.72 -25.86 1.23
N CYS A 485 3.28 -26.51 0.22
CA CYS A 485 4.49 -27.35 0.36
C CYS A 485 5.81 -26.59 0.15
N GLY A 486 5.78 -25.31 -0.15
CA GLY A 486 6.98 -24.49 -0.48
C GLY A 486 7.15 -23.22 0.33
N ARG A 487 6.54 -23.08 1.52
CA ARG A 487 6.79 -21.95 2.45
C ARG A 487 7.34 -22.43 3.77
#